data_f16a09ae6d897b3b335b3bcc09f2e652
#
_entry.id   f16a09ae6d897b3b335b3bcc09f2e652
#
_cell.length_a   1.000
_cell.length_b   1.000
_cell.length_c   1.000
_cell.angle_alpha   90.00
_cell.angle_beta   90.00
_cell.angle_gamma   90.00
#
_symmetry.space_group_name_H-M   'P 1'
#
loop_
_entity.id
_entity.type
_entity.pdbx_description
1 polymer ?
#
loop_
_entity_poly.entity_id
_entity_poly.type
_entity_poly.pdbx_seq_one_letter_code
_entity_poly.pdbx_strand_id
1 'polypeptide(L)'
;MTYNFDDIFGQTNINWEAILATLGGILLVIGIIFLAVLILIIVAACKFYKKAGKEGWEAIIPFYNDWVFVEIAGLNWWWFLLLIATTIVSVVFGNSIAGLKTIAYVAMIFSFFVCNYNIAKKLHRDTGFAILLTIFPVIMFPIVAFSKNYQFDHSVEVSKNGIF
;
A
#
# COMPACT_ATOMS: atom_id res chain seq x y z
N MET A 1 59.02 -17.61 -0.81
CA MET A 1 58.22 -16.91 0.22
C MET A 1 56.79 -17.39 0.07
N THR A 2 56.39 -18.35 0.86
CA THR A 2 55.00 -18.82 0.93
C THR A 2 54.29 -17.96 1.99
N TYR A 3 53.47 -17.02 1.52
CA TYR A 3 52.62 -16.27 2.40
C TYR A 3 51.51 -17.21 2.92
N ASN A 4 51.46 -17.41 4.21
CA ASN A 4 50.42 -18.21 4.83
C ASN A 4 49.17 -17.37 4.94
N PHE A 5 48.04 -17.82 4.37
CA PHE A 5 46.77 -17.11 4.33
C PHE A 5 46.29 -16.80 5.77
N ASP A 6 46.61 -17.64 6.73
CA ASP A 6 46.26 -17.47 8.14
C ASP A 6 46.97 -16.28 8.82
N ASP A 7 48.19 -15.87 8.32
CA ASP A 7 48.90 -14.70 8.84
C ASP A 7 48.29 -13.35 8.44
N ILE A 8 47.53 -13.33 7.35
CA ILE A 8 46.89 -12.12 6.85
C ILE A 8 45.51 -11.93 7.47
N PHE A 9 44.79 -13.03 7.74
CA PHE A 9 43.41 -12.98 8.25
C PHE A 9 43.28 -13.48 9.70
N GLY A 10 44.30 -14.04 10.30
CA GLY A 10 44.29 -14.65 11.65
C GLY A 10 44.32 -13.64 12.81
N GLN A 11 44.44 -12.34 12.57
CA GLN A 11 44.48 -11.31 13.64
C GLN A 11 43.23 -10.45 13.77
N THR A 12 42.18 -10.70 13.01
CA THR A 12 40.89 -10.07 13.31
C THR A 12 40.18 -10.92 14.36
N ASN A 13 40.38 -10.58 15.64
CA ASN A 13 39.54 -11.04 16.74
C ASN A 13 38.14 -10.45 16.52
N ILE A 14 37.42 -11.01 15.55
CA ILE A 14 36.04 -10.63 15.28
C ILE A 14 35.20 -11.15 16.45
N ASN A 15 34.80 -10.26 17.33
CA ASN A 15 33.90 -10.59 18.42
C ASN A 15 32.46 -10.80 17.85
N TRP A 16 32.19 -12.02 17.39
CA TRP A 16 30.91 -12.40 16.81
C TRP A 16 29.75 -12.18 17.78
N GLU A 17 29.99 -12.36 19.09
CA GLU A 17 28.96 -12.10 20.12
C GLU A 17 28.57 -10.61 20.15
N ALA A 18 29.54 -9.72 20.11
CA ALA A 18 29.28 -8.27 20.07
C ALA A 18 28.57 -7.86 18.77
N ILE A 19 28.96 -8.43 17.63
CA ILE A 19 28.30 -8.18 16.34
C ILE A 19 26.86 -8.67 16.37
N LEU A 20 26.63 -9.90 16.83
CA LEU A 20 25.29 -10.48 16.92
C LEU A 20 24.40 -9.70 17.91
N ALA A 21 24.95 -9.27 19.04
CA ALA A 21 24.22 -8.46 20.01
C ALA A 21 23.83 -7.08 19.41
N THR A 22 24.76 -6.45 18.68
CA THR A 22 24.52 -5.16 18.03
C THR A 22 23.49 -5.28 16.91
N LEU A 23 23.61 -6.29 16.05
CA LEU A 23 22.66 -6.57 14.99
C LEU A 23 21.26 -6.90 15.56
N GLY A 24 21.22 -7.72 16.63
CA GLY A 24 19.97 -8.05 17.33
C GLY A 24 19.29 -6.82 17.90
N GLY A 25 20.06 -5.92 18.53
CA GLY A 25 19.55 -4.64 19.03
C GLY A 25 18.97 -3.74 17.91
N ILE A 26 19.68 -3.62 16.79
CA ILE A 26 19.22 -2.84 15.63
C ILE A 26 17.92 -3.43 15.06
N LEU A 27 17.87 -4.76 14.88
CA LEU A 27 16.68 -5.43 14.35
C LEU A 27 15.47 -5.27 15.28
N LEU A 28 15.68 -5.30 16.60
CA LEU A 28 14.63 -5.07 17.58
C LEU A 28 14.05 -3.66 17.46
N VAL A 29 14.91 -2.64 17.39
CA VAL A 29 14.48 -1.24 17.22
C VAL A 29 13.71 -1.06 15.91
N ILE A 30 14.24 -1.60 14.81
CA ILE A 30 13.56 -1.56 13.51
C ILE A 30 12.20 -2.27 13.59
N GLY A 31 12.13 -3.42 14.27
CA GLY A 31 10.89 -4.18 14.46
C GLY A 31 9.83 -3.39 15.24
N ILE A 32 10.22 -2.68 16.29
CA ILE A 32 9.30 -1.82 17.06
C ILE A 32 8.78 -0.65 16.21
N ILE A 33 9.67 0.02 15.46
CA ILE A 33 9.28 1.11 14.56
C ILE A 33 8.32 0.60 13.49
N PHE A 34 8.62 -0.55 12.88
CA PHE A 34 7.78 -1.18 11.87
C PHE A 34 6.38 -1.50 12.43
N LEU A 35 6.32 -2.08 13.63
CA LEU A 35 5.05 -2.39 14.30
C LEU A 35 4.23 -1.12 14.57
N ALA A 36 4.88 -0.05 15.04
CA ALA A 36 4.21 1.22 15.30
C ALA A 36 3.63 1.84 14.01
N VAL A 37 4.37 1.80 12.90
CA VAL A 37 3.91 2.26 11.59
C VAL A 37 2.76 1.41 11.08
N LEU A 38 2.82 0.09 11.26
CA LEU A 38 1.77 -0.83 10.84
C LEU A 38 0.45 -0.54 11.58
N ILE A 39 0.51 -0.35 12.91
CA ILE A 39 -0.66 0.02 13.71
C ILE A 39 -1.23 1.35 13.23
N LEU A 40 -0.38 2.35 12.95
CA LEU A 40 -0.82 3.65 12.45
C LEU A 40 -1.55 3.53 11.10
N ILE A 41 -1.04 2.70 10.18
CA ILE A 41 -1.67 2.45 8.88
C ILE A 41 -3.05 1.80 9.06
N ILE A 42 -3.17 0.79 9.93
CA ILE A 42 -4.44 0.12 10.21
C ILE A 42 -5.46 1.11 10.79
N VAL A 43 -5.06 1.90 11.79
CA VAL A 43 -5.94 2.91 12.40
C VAL A 43 -6.36 3.97 11.38
N ALA A 44 -5.44 4.40 10.52
CA ALA A 44 -5.74 5.34 9.45
C ALA A 44 -6.73 4.76 8.44
N ALA A 45 -6.55 3.51 8.02
CA ALA A 45 -7.47 2.82 7.12
C ALA A 45 -8.88 2.72 7.75
N CYS A 46 -8.99 2.27 9.00
CA CYS A 46 -10.26 2.21 9.72
C CYS A 46 -10.96 3.58 9.79
N LYS A 47 -10.21 4.67 10.05
CA LYS A 47 -10.75 6.02 10.09
C LYS A 47 -11.17 6.53 8.71
N PHE A 48 -10.38 6.23 7.68
CA PHE A 48 -10.70 6.59 6.30
C PHE A 48 -12.03 5.95 5.87
N TYR A 49 -12.22 4.65 6.13
CA TYR A 49 -13.45 3.94 5.81
C TYR A 49 -14.65 4.50 6.58
N LYS A 50 -14.48 4.79 7.88
CA LYS A 50 -15.53 5.45 8.67
C LYS A 50 -15.94 6.81 8.11
N LYS A 51 -14.98 7.61 7.63
CA LYS A 51 -15.27 8.88 6.96
C LYS A 51 -16.03 8.70 5.65
N ALA A 52 -15.77 7.61 4.96
CA ALA A 52 -16.48 7.26 3.72
C ALA A 52 -17.87 6.62 3.98
N GLY A 53 -18.33 6.56 5.24
CA GLY A 53 -19.61 5.98 5.61
C GLY A 53 -19.64 4.47 5.68
N LYS A 54 -18.47 3.84 5.81
CA LYS A 54 -18.28 2.39 5.94
C LYS A 54 -17.84 2.00 7.34
N GLU A 55 -17.91 0.71 7.66
CA GLU A 55 -17.42 0.21 8.94
C GLU A 55 -15.88 0.11 8.92
N GLY A 56 -15.23 0.49 10.03
CA GLY A 56 -13.76 0.53 10.09
C GLY A 56 -13.09 -0.83 9.96
N TRP A 57 -13.74 -1.91 10.41
CA TRP A 57 -13.21 -3.27 10.31
C TRP A 57 -13.14 -3.79 8.86
N GLU A 58 -13.95 -3.24 7.96
CA GLU A 58 -13.95 -3.58 6.53
C GLU A 58 -12.59 -3.31 5.87
N ALA A 59 -11.83 -2.35 6.40
CA ALA A 59 -10.49 -2.03 5.94
C ALA A 59 -9.44 -3.12 6.25
N ILE A 60 -9.73 -4.03 7.19
CA ILE A 60 -8.76 -5.01 7.71
C ILE A 60 -8.85 -6.34 6.96
N ILE A 61 -10.03 -6.69 6.44
CA ILE A 61 -10.25 -7.99 5.81
C ILE A 61 -9.70 -7.98 4.38
N PRO A 62 -8.69 -8.82 4.06
CA PRO A 62 -8.17 -8.95 2.71
C PRO A 62 -9.28 -9.30 1.71
N PHE A 63 -9.19 -8.85 0.48
CA PHE A 63 -10.17 -8.98 -0.60
C PHE A 63 -11.48 -8.22 -0.36
N TYR A 64 -12.05 -8.24 0.84
CA TYR A 64 -13.24 -7.46 1.18
C TYR A 64 -12.91 -5.96 1.22
N ASN A 65 -11.72 -5.61 1.70
CA ASN A 65 -11.20 -4.25 1.62
C ASN A 65 -11.19 -3.71 0.18
N ASP A 66 -10.73 -4.50 -0.79
CA ASP A 66 -10.71 -4.09 -2.20
C ASP A 66 -12.13 -3.87 -2.75
N TRP A 67 -13.09 -4.72 -2.36
CA TRP A 67 -14.49 -4.57 -2.71
C TRP A 67 -15.05 -3.24 -2.18
N VAL A 68 -14.88 -3.01 -0.88
CA VAL A 68 -15.39 -1.79 -0.21
C VAL A 68 -14.68 -0.54 -0.74
N PHE A 69 -13.39 -0.64 -1.09
CA PHE A 69 -12.65 0.46 -1.70
C PHE A 69 -13.23 0.88 -3.05
N VAL A 70 -13.59 -0.08 -3.91
CA VAL A 70 -14.29 0.16 -5.19
C VAL A 70 -15.68 0.78 -4.93
N GLU A 71 -16.39 0.33 -3.91
CA GLU A 71 -17.69 0.88 -3.52
C GLU A 71 -17.57 2.32 -3.00
N ILE A 72 -16.55 2.63 -2.17
CA ILE A 72 -16.24 3.99 -1.73
C ILE A 72 -15.96 4.90 -2.93
N ALA A 73 -15.22 4.40 -3.92
CA ALA A 73 -14.98 5.11 -5.18
C ALA A 73 -16.26 5.31 -6.01
N GLY A 74 -17.34 4.55 -5.73
CA GLY A 74 -18.60 4.61 -6.46
C GLY A 74 -18.57 3.94 -7.82
N LEU A 75 -17.63 3.02 -8.02
CA LEU A 75 -17.46 2.28 -9.26
C LEU A 75 -18.31 1.02 -9.29
N ASN A 76 -18.54 0.49 -10.50
CA ASN A 76 -19.23 -0.77 -10.70
C ASN A 76 -18.42 -1.96 -10.14
N TRP A 77 -19.11 -3.02 -9.75
CA TRP A 77 -18.53 -4.24 -9.16
C TRP A 77 -17.45 -4.93 -10.00
N TRP A 78 -17.49 -4.80 -11.32
CA TRP A 78 -16.51 -5.43 -12.21
C TRP A 78 -15.11 -4.79 -12.10
N TRP A 79 -14.97 -3.56 -11.58
CA TRP A 79 -13.68 -2.97 -11.22
C TRP A 79 -12.97 -3.73 -10.11
N PHE A 80 -13.73 -4.27 -9.17
CA PHE A 80 -13.20 -5.18 -8.16
C PHE A 80 -12.65 -6.47 -8.78
N LEU A 81 -13.37 -7.07 -9.73
CA LEU A 81 -12.86 -8.25 -10.46
C LEU A 81 -11.56 -7.92 -11.22
N LEU A 82 -11.46 -6.75 -11.79
CA LEU A 82 -10.26 -6.31 -12.49
C LEU A 82 -9.07 -6.16 -11.53
N LEU A 83 -9.26 -5.58 -10.35
CA LEU A 83 -8.22 -5.49 -9.30
C LEU A 83 -7.75 -6.88 -8.85
N ILE A 84 -8.68 -7.79 -8.55
CA ILE A 84 -8.32 -9.15 -8.14
C ILE A 84 -7.67 -9.94 -9.28
N ALA A 85 -8.21 -9.87 -10.49
CA ALA A 85 -7.64 -10.57 -11.64
C ALA A 85 -6.20 -10.12 -11.92
N THR A 86 -5.92 -8.82 -11.88
CA THR A 86 -4.55 -8.30 -12.08
C THR A 86 -3.60 -8.75 -10.96
N THR A 87 -4.08 -8.83 -9.72
CA THR A 87 -3.31 -9.34 -8.59
C THR A 87 -2.99 -10.82 -8.76
N ILE A 88 -3.99 -11.66 -9.10
CA ILE A 88 -3.82 -13.11 -9.34
C ILE A 88 -2.84 -13.34 -10.50
N VAL A 89 -3.03 -12.64 -11.62
CA VAL A 89 -2.14 -12.75 -12.78
C VAL A 89 -0.70 -12.39 -12.42
N SER A 90 -0.49 -11.34 -11.63
CA SER A 90 0.84 -10.93 -11.18
C SER A 90 1.52 -11.96 -10.30
N VAL A 91 0.76 -12.62 -9.40
CA VAL A 91 1.28 -13.61 -8.46
C VAL A 91 1.51 -14.96 -9.15
N VAL A 92 0.54 -15.44 -9.92
CA VAL A 92 0.58 -16.80 -10.49
C VAL A 92 1.47 -16.87 -11.75
N PHE A 93 1.35 -15.90 -12.64
CA PHE A 93 2.04 -15.91 -13.95
C PHE A 93 3.24 -14.96 -14.02
N GLY A 94 3.49 -14.19 -12.97
CA GLY A 94 4.50 -13.13 -12.96
C GLY A 94 5.93 -13.58 -13.24
N ASN A 95 6.25 -14.85 -12.98
CA ASN A 95 7.58 -15.41 -13.23
C ASN A 95 7.69 -16.15 -14.58
N SER A 96 6.55 -16.48 -15.20
CA SER A 96 6.53 -17.28 -16.44
C SER A 96 6.58 -16.43 -17.70
N ILE A 97 5.97 -15.24 -17.68
CA ILE A 97 5.85 -14.35 -18.86
C ILE A 97 6.07 -12.90 -18.42
N ALA A 98 7.28 -12.37 -18.61
CA ALA A 98 7.64 -11.01 -18.18
C ALA A 98 6.71 -9.91 -18.74
N GLY A 99 6.28 -10.03 -19.98
CA GLY A 99 5.35 -9.09 -20.61
C GLY A 99 3.96 -9.08 -19.97
N LEU A 100 3.43 -10.24 -19.57
CA LEU A 100 2.12 -10.35 -18.91
C LEU A 100 2.14 -9.69 -17.53
N LYS A 101 3.24 -9.87 -16.79
CA LYS A 101 3.44 -9.21 -15.50
C LYS A 101 3.38 -7.69 -15.64
N THR A 102 4.08 -7.14 -16.64
CA THR A 102 4.10 -5.68 -16.87
C THR A 102 2.71 -5.16 -17.19
N ILE A 103 1.97 -5.84 -18.07
CA ILE A 103 0.59 -5.46 -18.41
C ILE A 103 -0.32 -5.51 -17.17
N ALA A 104 -0.21 -6.56 -16.35
CA ALA A 104 -1.00 -6.70 -15.13
C ALA A 104 -0.70 -5.56 -14.12
N TYR A 105 0.57 -5.21 -13.94
CA TYR A 105 0.93 -4.07 -13.07
C TYR A 105 0.40 -2.74 -13.59
N VAL A 106 0.50 -2.47 -14.89
CA VAL A 106 -0.05 -1.24 -15.49
C VAL A 106 -1.57 -1.19 -15.30
N ALA A 107 -2.27 -2.29 -15.54
CA ALA A 107 -3.72 -2.37 -15.33
C ALA A 107 -4.11 -2.19 -13.86
N MET A 108 -3.33 -2.74 -12.92
CA MET A 108 -3.55 -2.57 -11.49
C MET A 108 -3.37 -1.10 -11.07
N ILE A 109 -2.27 -0.44 -11.48
CA ILE A 109 -2.00 0.96 -11.18
C ILE A 109 -3.09 1.85 -11.78
N PHE A 110 -3.52 1.57 -13.00
CA PHE A 110 -4.60 2.31 -13.65
C PHE A 110 -5.93 2.16 -12.89
N SER A 111 -6.30 0.95 -12.50
CA SER A 111 -7.52 0.71 -11.72
C SER A 111 -7.49 1.40 -10.37
N PHE A 112 -6.34 1.35 -9.68
CA PHE A 112 -6.14 2.03 -8.42
C PHE A 112 -6.21 3.56 -8.58
N PHE A 113 -5.66 4.10 -9.67
CA PHE A 113 -5.76 5.52 -10.00
C PHE A 113 -7.21 5.94 -10.24
N VAL A 114 -8.00 5.15 -10.98
CA VAL A 114 -9.42 5.45 -11.24
C VAL A 114 -10.21 5.49 -9.93
N CYS A 115 -9.97 4.55 -9.02
CA CYS A 115 -10.59 4.56 -7.69
C CYS A 115 -10.22 5.85 -6.92
N ASN A 116 -8.94 6.20 -6.87
CA ASN A 116 -8.46 7.39 -6.18
C ASN A 116 -8.95 8.70 -6.82
N TYR A 117 -9.13 8.72 -8.14
CA TYR A 117 -9.68 9.85 -8.85
C TYR A 117 -11.12 10.13 -8.44
N ASN A 118 -11.96 9.09 -8.37
CA ASN A 118 -13.34 9.24 -7.92
C ASN A 118 -13.41 9.61 -6.42
N ILE A 119 -12.53 9.05 -5.59
CA ILE A 119 -12.41 9.43 -4.19
C ILE A 119 -12.00 10.91 -4.07
N ALA A 120 -11.04 11.38 -4.86
CA ALA A 120 -10.64 12.79 -4.85
C ALA A 120 -11.79 13.72 -5.26
N LYS A 121 -12.61 13.34 -6.24
CA LYS A 121 -13.83 14.07 -6.60
C LYS A 121 -14.80 14.18 -5.42
N LYS A 122 -15.06 13.08 -4.70
CA LYS A 122 -15.93 13.07 -3.51
C LYS A 122 -15.37 13.90 -2.35
N LEU A 123 -14.06 14.15 -2.34
CA LEU A 123 -13.39 15.02 -1.37
C LEU A 123 -13.27 16.48 -1.86
N HIS A 124 -13.88 16.84 -3.00
CA HIS A 124 -13.76 18.15 -3.67
C HIS A 124 -12.29 18.53 -3.93
N ARG A 125 -11.49 17.56 -4.42
CA ARG A 125 -10.07 17.74 -4.72
C ARG A 125 -9.78 17.49 -6.19
N ASP A 126 -8.69 18.11 -6.66
CA ASP A 126 -8.25 18.05 -8.04
C ASP A 126 -7.60 16.71 -8.40
N THR A 127 -7.40 16.50 -9.70
CA THR A 127 -6.69 15.32 -10.25
C THR A 127 -5.28 15.17 -9.67
N GLY A 128 -4.58 16.27 -9.34
CA GLY A 128 -3.29 16.23 -8.68
C GLY A 128 -3.34 15.53 -7.33
N PHE A 129 -4.41 15.69 -6.58
CA PHE A 129 -4.62 14.99 -5.31
C PHE A 129 -4.86 13.48 -5.52
N ALA A 130 -5.56 13.09 -6.59
CA ALA A 130 -5.73 11.68 -6.96
C ALA A 130 -4.40 11.03 -7.31
N ILE A 131 -3.51 11.73 -8.02
CA ILE A 131 -2.16 11.27 -8.34
C ILE A 131 -1.35 11.06 -7.05
N LEU A 132 -1.40 12.00 -6.11
CA LEU A 132 -0.74 11.88 -4.81
C LEU A 132 -1.28 10.69 -3.99
N LEU A 133 -2.58 10.45 -3.99
CA LEU A 133 -3.21 9.28 -3.35
C LEU A 133 -2.71 7.97 -3.97
N THR A 134 -2.43 7.97 -5.28
CA THR A 134 -1.98 6.79 -6.01
C THR A 134 -0.50 6.50 -5.81
N ILE A 135 0.35 7.55 -5.83
CA ILE A 135 1.81 7.41 -5.72
C ILE A 135 2.26 7.23 -4.26
N PHE A 136 1.62 7.96 -3.34
CA PHE A 136 1.97 7.96 -1.91
C PHE A 136 0.80 7.55 -1.01
N PRO A 137 0.19 6.38 -1.22
CA PRO A 137 -0.99 5.95 -0.46
C PRO A 137 -0.71 5.88 1.05
N VAL A 138 0.45 5.36 1.44
CA VAL A 138 0.86 5.20 2.85
C VAL A 138 0.88 6.52 3.62
N ILE A 139 1.14 7.64 2.95
CA ILE A 139 1.18 8.98 3.54
C ILE A 139 -0.18 9.67 3.40
N MET A 140 -0.77 9.61 2.22
CA MET A 140 -1.98 10.37 1.91
C MET A 140 -3.23 9.83 2.61
N PHE A 141 -3.39 8.50 2.70
CA PHE A 141 -4.53 7.92 3.43
C PHE A 141 -4.57 8.32 4.91
N PRO A 142 -3.47 8.27 5.69
CA PRO A 142 -3.45 8.84 7.04
C PRO A 142 -3.79 10.33 7.07
N ILE A 143 -3.26 11.13 6.15
CA ILE A 143 -3.57 12.57 6.11
C ILE A 143 -5.08 12.79 5.91
N VAL A 144 -5.70 12.11 4.95
CA VAL A 144 -7.15 12.19 4.72
C VAL A 144 -7.94 11.67 5.92
N ALA A 145 -7.48 10.57 6.54
CA ALA A 145 -8.15 9.94 7.67
C ALA A 145 -8.18 10.82 8.92
N PHE A 146 -7.08 11.49 9.24
CA PHE A 146 -6.93 12.26 10.47
C PHE A 146 -7.29 13.75 10.32
N SER A 147 -7.20 14.32 9.12
CA SER A 147 -7.52 15.73 8.89
C SER A 147 -9.02 15.97 8.89
N LYS A 148 -9.48 16.99 9.61
CA LYS A 148 -10.88 17.43 9.63
C LYS A 148 -11.30 18.11 8.32
N ASN A 149 -10.36 18.57 7.52
CA ASN A 149 -10.61 19.31 6.28
C ASN A 149 -11.04 18.42 5.11
N TYR A 150 -10.91 17.12 5.23
CA TYR A 150 -11.33 16.14 4.22
C TYR A 150 -12.59 15.43 4.71
N GLN A 151 -13.70 15.73 4.09
CA GLN A 151 -14.98 15.07 4.33
C GLN A 151 -15.51 14.53 3.02
N PHE A 152 -16.06 13.32 3.04
CA PHE A 152 -16.70 12.74 1.87
C PHE A 152 -18.05 13.39 1.62
N ASP A 153 -18.23 13.88 0.42
CA ASP A 153 -19.53 14.32 -0.06
C ASP A 153 -20.19 13.19 -0.84
N HIS A 154 -21.21 12.60 -0.24
CA HIS A 154 -21.96 11.49 -0.83
C HIS A 154 -22.95 11.96 -1.90
N SER A 155 -23.19 13.27 -2.05
CA SER A 155 -24.03 13.84 -3.10
C SER A 155 -23.32 13.97 -4.44
N VAL A 156 -21.98 13.88 -4.45
CA VAL A 156 -21.19 13.96 -5.69
C VAL A 156 -21.39 12.69 -6.50
N GLU A 157 -22.07 12.83 -7.63
CA GLU A 157 -22.17 11.75 -8.61
C GLU A 157 -20.82 11.56 -9.33
N VAL A 158 -20.31 10.33 -9.27
CA VAL A 158 -19.11 9.91 -9.98
C VAL A 158 -19.48 8.91 -11.07
N SER A 159 -18.70 8.89 -12.15
CA SER A 159 -18.93 7.92 -13.22
C SER A 159 -18.72 6.50 -12.70
N LYS A 160 -19.74 5.66 -12.81
CA LYS A 160 -19.68 4.24 -12.42
C LYS A 160 -18.75 3.42 -13.32
N ASN A 161 -18.44 3.92 -14.51
CA ASN A 161 -17.66 3.24 -15.53
C ASN A 161 -16.19 3.69 -15.57
N GLY A 162 -15.78 4.65 -14.75
CA GLY A 162 -14.41 5.14 -14.69
C GLY A 162 -14.28 6.66 -14.63
N ILE A 163 -13.35 7.21 -15.40
CA ILE A 163 -13.00 8.63 -15.38
C ILE A 163 -14.02 9.52 -16.13
N PHE A 164 -14.80 8.92 -17.04
CA PHE A 164 -15.75 9.61 -17.93
C PHE A 164 -17.19 9.29 -17.60
#